data_45301861c8570126f77052e4f577b9c1
#
_entry.id   45301861c8570126f77052e4f577b9c1
#
_cell.length_a   1.000
_cell.length_b   1.000
_cell.length_c   1.000
_cell.angle_alpha   90.00
_cell.angle_beta   90.00
_cell.angle_gamma   90.00
#
_symmetry.space_group_name_H-M   'P 1'
#
loop_
_entity.id
_entity.type
_entity.pdbx_description
1 polymer ?
#
loop_
_entity_poly.entity_id
_entity_poly.type
_entity_poly.pdbx_seq_one_letter_code
_entity_poly.pdbx_strand_id
1 'polypeptide(L)'
;MKKIILILLTAVSVYGYAQQATDNLDLSLQQAIDLGLKNRYDVQANKYNLDIDENKIGRSEKEWLPEISGSGNMRYSPQLQATLIPAGFFGPDPALVALGAKSVSVFGLDLAQTIYKPGITVDVKIAKNNLELEQEKNKQAENTIKEKIALAYLNVLLKELQTKIASDDEQRYKEYADVAEGKLKLGTLIENDYLKAKLDYENAKVETQKAKQNYELAMDNLKYQINVSGGTKLTLTDNLESPAFSASSLAIKGDATNRTEIKQLVLQQQNNRLEITRFRQNALPSIGFYANYSRQFTYNNFDYSLSQWWSPFSYVGLRFTVPITGNFKNYDYIREYRVRSLQTDLNLLQKTADITYEIQKASVELSNATQNMQTTKNNYELSKVIYENQKQQYNLGSLLYSGVLDTEKSLNLSEQNYIKAVYDFLLASINYQKAIGNY
;
A
#
# COMPACT_ATOMS: atom_id res chain seq x y z
N MET A 1 9.87 -39.17 -44.04
CA MET A 1 9.90 -37.72 -44.28
C MET A 1 8.67 -37.33 -45.06
N LYS A 2 7.77 -36.55 -44.60
CA LYS A 2 6.41 -36.14 -45.03
C LYS A 2 5.35 -36.70 -44.05
N LYS A 3 5.00 -35.91 -43.00
CA LYS A 3 3.74 -35.86 -42.29
C LYS A 3 3.90 -35.20 -40.87
N ILE A 4 4.64 -34.10 -40.76
CA ILE A 4 4.67 -33.23 -39.58
C ILE A 4 4.71 -31.77 -40.04
N ILE A 5 3.78 -31.35 -40.85
CA ILE A 5 3.50 -29.93 -41.19
C ILE A 5 2.00 -29.87 -41.50
N LEU A 6 1.13 -29.90 -40.54
CA LEU A 6 -0.27 -29.45 -40.66
C LEU A 6 -1.05 -29.48 -39.33
N ILE A 7 -0.53 -28.89 -38.30
CA ILE A 7 -1.34 -28.50 -37.12
C ILE A 7 -0.69 -27.25 -36.50
N LEU A 8 -0.73 -26.16 -37.23
CA LEU A 8 -0.25 -24.86 -36.69
C LEU A 8 -0.96 -23.70 -37.41
N LEU A 9 -2.30 -23.79 -37.53
CA LEU A 9 -3.09 -22.68 -38.05
C LEU A 9 -4.57 -22.91 -37.71
N THR A 10 -4.95 -22.69 -36.45
CA THR A 10 -6.33 -22.30 -36.02
C THR A 10 -6.36 -22.05 -34.50
N ALA A 11 -5.60 -21.10 -34.01
CA ALA A 11 -5.86 -20.42 -32.75
C ALA A 11 -6.02 -18.93 -33.04
N VAL A 12 -7.01 -18.58 -33.85
CA VAL A 12 -7.62 -17.26 -33.81
C VAL A 12 -8.39 -17.20 -32.51
N SER A 13 -7.73 -16.73 -31.46
CA SER A 13 -8.38 -16.32 -30.22
C SER A 13 -9.34 -15.20 -30.58
N VAL A 14 -10.63 -15.54 -30.61
CA VAL A 14 -11.73 -14.60 -30.50
C VAL A 14 -11.52 -13.88 -29.15
N TYR A 15 -10.88 -12.73 -29.18
CA TYR A 15 -11.05 -11.76 -28.11
C TYR A 15 -12.50 -11.34 -28.16
N GLY A 16 -13.34 -12.08 -27.42
CA GLY A 16 -14.66 -11.63 -27.09
C GLY A 16 -14.48 -10.29 -26.35
N TYR A 17 -14.84 -9.20 -27.01
CA TYR A 17 -15.21 -7.98 -26.30
C TYR A 17 -16.34 -8.42 -25.39
N ALA A 18 -16.01 -8.69 -24.12
CA ALA A 18 -16.99 -8.74 -23.07
C ALA A 18 -17.62 -7.35 -23.08
N GLN A 19 -18.83 -7.25 -23.66
CA GLN A 19 -19.73 -6.14 -23.42
C GLN A 19 -19.83 -6.05 -21.91
N GLN A 20 -19.15 -5.04 -21.32
CA GLN A 20 -19.33 -4.72 -19.92
C GLN A 20 -20.82 -4.41 -19.76
N ALA A 21 -21.54 -5.37 -19.21
CA ALA A 21 -22.85 -5.10 -18.66
C ALA A 21 -22.66 -3.87 -17.77
N THR A 22 -23.45 -2.84 -17.99
CA THR A 22 -23.53 -1.70 -17.09
C THR A 22 -24.20 -2.20 -15.82
N ASP A 23 -23.43 -2.90 -14.97
CA ASP A 23 -23.93 -3.32 -13.69
C ASP A 23 -24.17 -2.06 -12.86
N ASN A 24 -25.44 -1.83 -12.53
CA ASN A 24 -25.79 -0.89 -11.49
C ASN A 24 -25.23 -1.46 -10.19
N LEU A 25 -24.30 -0.74 -9.58
CA LEU A 25 -23.63 -1.17 -8.36
C LEU A 25 -24.14 -0.29 -7.21
N ASP A 26 -24.95 -0.88 -6.35
CA ASP A 26 -25.44 -0.23 -5.14
C ASP A 26 -24.47 -0.55 -4.00
N LEU A 27 -23.84 0.48 -3.44
CA LEU A 27 -22.78 0.32 -2.44
C LEU A 27 -23.09 1.07 -1.14
N SER A 28 -22.97 0.37 -0.02
CA SER A 28 -22.76 0.98 1.29
C SER A 28 -21.28 1.32 1.49
N LEU A 29 -20.96 2.13 2.51
CA LEU A 29 -19.57 2.47 2.83
C LEU A 29 -18.70 1.22 3.02
N GLN A 30 -19.20 0.23 3.77
CA GLN A 30 -18.43 -1.00 4.00
C GLN A 30 -18.20 -1.78 2.70
N GLN A 31 -19.21 -1.90 1.85
CA GLN A 31 -19.09 -2.57 0.56
C GLN A 31 -18.12 -1.85 -0.38
N ALA A 32 -18.10 -0.50 -0.35
CA ALA A 32 -17.15 0.29 -1.12
C ALA A 32 -15.71 0.05 -0.65
N ILE A 33 -15.48 -0.03 0.67
CA ILE A 33 -14.18 -0.36 1.26
C ILE A 33 -13.74 -1.77 0.83
N ASP A 34 -14.58 -2.77 0.99
CA ASP A 34 -14.26 -4.16 0.66
C ASP A 34 -13.96 -4.33 -0.84
N LEU A 35 -14.73 -3.66 -1.69
CA LEU A 35 -14.51 -3.65 -3.13
C LEU A 35 -13.19 -3.00 -3.49
N GLY A 36 -12.87 -1.86 -2.88
CA GLY A 36 -11.60 -1.18 -3.10
C GLY A 36 -10.39 -1.99 -2.67
N LEU A 37 -10.44 -2.62 -1.49
CA LEU A 37 -9.38 -3.52 -1.02
C LEU A 37 -9.19 -4.75 -1.93
N LYS A 38 -10.25 -5.20 -2.60
CA LYS A 38 -10.20 -6.31 -3.55
C LYS A 38 -9.61 -5.90 -4.89
N ASN A 39 -10.00 -4.75 -5.42
CA ASN A 39 -9.74 -4.36 -6.80
C ASN A 39 -8.45 -3.56 -6.98
N ARG A 40 -7.97 -2.85 -5.96
CA ARG A 40 -6.82 -1.94 -6.09
C ARG A 40 -5.53 -2.69 -6.34
N TYR A 41 -4.78 -2.22 -7.34
CA TYR A 41 -3.50 -2.81 -7.73
C TYR A 41 -2.41 -2.63 -6.67
N ASP A 42 -2.43 -1.53 -5.92
CA ASP A 42 -1.47 -1.29 -4.83
C ASP A 42 -1.67 -2.28 -3.66
N VAL A 43 -2.91 -2.66 -3.33
CA VAL A 43 -3.21 -3.73 -2.35
C VAL A 43 -2.70 -5.09 -2.84
N GLN A 44 -2.93 -5.40 -4.13
CA GLN A 44 -2.44 -6.64 -4.72
C GLN A 44 -0.91 -6.69 -4.76
N ALA A 45 -0.26 -5.57 -5.12
CA ALA A 45 1.20 -5.47 -5.10
C ALA A 45 1.78 -5.67 -3.69
N ASN A 46 1.14 -5.12 -2.67
CA ASN A 46 1.57 -5.31 -1.28
C ASN A 46 1.47 -6.78 -0.81
N LYS A 47 0.49 -7.54 -1.30
CA LYS A 47 0.40 -8.99 -1.03
C LYS A 47 1.60 -9.75 -1.60
N TYR A 48 2.07 -9.39 -2.79
CA TYR A 48 3.27 -10.02 -3.35
C TYR A 48 4.54 -9.74 -2.54
N ASN A 49 4.61 -8.64 -1.78
CA ASN A 49 5.73 -8.41 -0.85
C ASN A 49 5.76 -9.46 0.27
N LEU A 50 4.60 -9.96 0.73
CA LEU A 50 4.56 -11.07 1.70
C LEU A 50 5.09 -12.35 1.09
N ASP A 51 4.71 -12.69 -0.14
CA ASP A 51 5.22 -13.85 -0.87
C ASP A 51 6.75 -13.78 -1.04
N ILE A 52 7.28 -12.56 -1.31
CA ILE A 52 8.73 -12.33 -1.40
C ILE A 52 9.40 -12.62 -0.05
N ASP A 53 8.83 -12.16 1.05
CA ASP A 53 9.42 -12.37 2.37
C ASP A 53 9.27 -13.83 2.87
N GLU A 54 8.18 -14.51 2.54
CA GLU A 54 8.04 -15.96 2.74
C GLU A 54 9.12 -16.74 1.98
N ASN A 55 9.38 -16.37 0.72
CA ASN A 55 10.47 -16.97 -0.07
C ASN A 55 11.86 -16.69 0.54
N LYS A 56 12.08 -15.55 1.21
CA LYS A 56 13.34 -15.27 1.95
C LYS A 56 13.51 -16.23 3.14
N ILE A 57 12.43 -16.55 3.85
CA ILE A 57 12.46 -17.56 4.92
C ILE A 57 12.89 -18.90 4.35
N GLY A 58 12.21 -19.37 3.28
CA GLY A 58 12.54 -20.63 2.63
C GLY A 58 13.99 -20.70 2.11
N ARG A 59 14.55 -19.58 1.62
CA ARG A 59 15.97 -19.51 1.22
C ARG A 59 16.90 -19.67 2.43
N SER A 60 16.61 -18.95 3.52
CA SER A 60 17.44 -19.05 4.74
C SER A 60 17.38 -20.45 5.37
N GLU A 61 16.24 -21.12 5.33
CA GLU A 61 16.10 -22.49 5.78
C GLU A 61 16.86 -23.49 4.89
N LYS A 62 16.93 -23.24 3.59
CA LYS A 62 17.64 -24.09 2.62
C LYS A 62 19.17 -23.95 2.66
N GLU A 63 19.75 -22.99 3.39
CA GLU A 63 21.19 -22.89 3.58
C GLU A 63 21.79 -24.13 4.30
N TRP A 64 20.95 -24.96 4.92
CA TRP A 64 21.36 -26.25 5.49
C TRP A 64 21.41 -27.39 4.45
N LEU A 65 20.83 -27.21 3.26
CA LEU A 65 20.81 -28.25 2.24
C LEU A 65 22.18 -28.41 1.59
N PRO A 66 22.52 -29.62 1.13
CA PRO A 66 23.76 -29.83 0.38
C PRO A 66 23.67 -29.06 -0.97
N GLU A 67 24.73 -28.37 -1.30
CA GLU A 67 24.93 -27.77 -2.62
C GLU A 67 25.74 -28.73 -3.49
N ILE A 68 25.18 -29.11 -4.63
CA ILE A 68 25.84 -29.92 -5.63
C ILE A 68 26.07 -29.04 -6.84
N SER A 69 27.32 -28.88 -7.24
CA SER A 69 27.72 -28.11 -8.41
C SER A 69 28.55 -28.92 -9.37
N GLY A 70 28.34 -28.71 -10.68
CA GLY A 70 29.20 -29.24 -11.72
C GLY A 70 30.28 -28.24 -12.09
N SER A 71 31.52 -28.64 -12.14
CA SER A 71 32.63 -27.79 -12.55
C SER A 71 33.36 -28.39 -13.75
N GLY A 72 33.82 -27.52 -14.64
CA GLY A 72 34.64 -27.90 -15.79
C GLY A 72 35.76 -26.89 -16.01
N ASN A 73 36.99 -27.37 -16.09
CA ASN A 73 38.15 -26.53 -16.38
C ASN A 73 38.93 -27.15 -17.54
N MET A 74 39.25 -26.37 -18.55
CA MET A 74 40.09 -26.75 -19.68
C MET A 74 41.27 -25.80 -19.71
N ARG A 75 42.45 -26.30 -19.62
CA ARG A 75 43.70 -25.52 -19.65
C ARG A 75 44.63 -26.02 -20.72
N TYR A 76 45.12 -25.14 -21.57
CA TYR A 76 46.21 -25.39 -22.48
C TYR A 76 47.42 -24.53 -22.11
N SER A 77 48.56 -25.16 -21.93
CA SER A 77 49.83 -24.53 -21.59
C SER A 77 50.77 -24.63 -22.77
N PRO A 78 50.92 -23.59 -23.62
CA PRO A 78 51.82 -23.61 -24.78
C PRO A 78 53.27 -23.96 -24.39
N GLN A 79 53.65 -23.46 -23.21
CA GLN A 79 54.94 -23.77 -22.59
C GLN A 79 54.71 -24.38 -21.21
N LEU A 80 55.28 -25.55 -20.94
CA LEU A 80 55.24 -26.19 -19.65
C LEU A 80 56.28 -25.57 -18.72
N GLN A 81 55.92 -25.42 -17.46
CA GLN A 81 56.87 -25.00 -16.42
C GLN A 81 57.97 -26.06 -16.23
N ALA A 82 59.22 -25.64 -16.45
CA ALA A 82 60.36 -26.50 -16.16
C ALA A 82 60.67 -26.50 -14.67
N THR A 83 60.99 -27.69 -14.17
CA THR A 83 61.42 -27.90 -12.77
C THR A 83 62.86 -28.33 -12.80
N LEU A 84 63.70 -27.77 -11.93
CA LEU A 84 65.09 -28.21 -11.77
C LEU A 84 65.09 -29.56 -11.07
N ILE A 85 65.60 -30.56 -11.76
CA ILE A 85 65.78 -31.91 -11.23
C ILE A 85 67.23 -32.07 -10.82
N PRO A 86 67.48 -32.44 -9.56
CA PRO A 86 68.86 -32.66 -9.07
C PRO A 86 69.62 -33.75 -9.83
N ALA A 87 70.95 -33.66 -9.84
CA ALA A 87 71.83 -34.69 -10.35
C ALA A 87 71.53 -36.09 -9.75
N GLY A 88 71.60 -37.12 -10.57
CA GLY A 88 71.33 -38.49 -10.18
C GLY A 88 69.93 -39.05 -10.52
N PHE A 89 68.94 -38.22 -10.95
CA PHE A 89 67.62 -38.70 -11.36
C PHE A 89 67.55 -39.03 -12.87
N PHE A 90 68.05 -38.13 -13.73
CA PHE A 90 68.06 -38.31 -15.17
C PHE A 90 69.47 -38.24 -15.79
N GLY A 91 70.52 -38.08 -15.00
CA GLY A 91 71.92 -37.96 -15.42
C GLY A 91 72.82 -37.44 -14.32
N PRO A 92 74.15 -37.34 -14.57
CA PRO A 92 75.13 -36.91 -13.56
C PRO A 92 74.99 -35.41 -13.21
N ASP A 93 74.38 -34.57 -14.07
CA ASP A 93 74.24 -33.14 -13.84
C ASP A 93 72.78 -32.72 -13.56
N PRO A 94 72.53 -31.61 -12.85
CA PRO A 94 71.20 -31.06 -12.70
C PRO A 94 70.61 -30.61 -14.04
N ALA A 95 69.35 -30.90 -14.30
CA ALA A 95 68.68 -30.57 -15.56
C ALA A 95 67.34 -29.87 -15.35
N LEU A 96 67.01 -28.87 -16.19
CA LEU A 96 65.69 -28.28 -16.27
C LEU A 96 64.80 -29.17 -17.12
N VAL A 97 63.82 -29.80 -16.56
CA VAL A 97 62.90 -30.71 -17.25
C VAL A 97 61.48 -30.19 -17.13
N ALA A 98 60.79 -30.03 -18.27
CA ALA A 98 59.38 -29.69 -18.34
C ALA A 98 58.54 -30.98 -18.18
N LEU A 99 57.97 -31.15 -16.99
CA LEU A 99 57.12 -32.31 -16.66
C LEU A 99 55.66 -31.94 -16.73
N GLY A 100 54.81 -32.74 -17.38
CA GLY A 100 53.38 -32.56 -17.48
C GLY A 100 52.84 -32.65 -18.90
N ALA A 101 51.58 -32.35 -19.07
CA ALA A 101 50.91 -32.31 -20.39
C ALA A 101 50.47 -30.87 -20.74
N LYS A 102 50.50 -30.55 -22.03
CA LYS A 102 50.09 -29.23 -22.50
C LYS A 102 48.60 -28.99 -22.33
N SER A 103 47.75 -30.03 -22.43
CA SER A 103 46.30 -29.95 -22.26
C SER A 103 45.90 -30.71 -21.01
N VAL A 104 45.24 -29.99 -20.08
CA VAL A 104 44.64 -30.56 -18.88
C VAL A 104 43.21 -30.11 -18.78
N SER A 105 42.28 -31.05 -18.77
CA SER A 105 40.87 -30.78 -18.57
C SER A 105 40.34 -31.56 -17.38
N VAL A 106 39.62 -30.90 -16.49
CA VAL A 106 39.01 -31.50 -15.29
C VAL A 106 37.52 -31.23 -15.34
N PHE A 107 36.72 -32.28 -15.27
CA PHE A 107 35.25 -32.20 -15.13
C PHE A 107 34.85 -32.95 -13.89
N GLY A 108 34.04 -32.31 -13.05
CA GLY A 108 33.71 -32.90 -11.75
C GLY A 108 32.37 -32.43 -11.20
N LEU A 109 31.99 -33.14 -10.17
CA LEU A 109 30.88 -32.78 -9.28
C LEU A 109 31.46 -32.49 -7.90
N ASP A 110 31.07 -31.33 -7.41
CA ASP A 110 31.43 -30.86 -6.06
C ASP A 110 30.16 -30.86 -5.20
N LEU A 111 30.28 -31.41 -3.99
CA LEU A 111 29.25 -31.37 -2.96
C LEU A 111 29.79 -30.57 -1.76
N ALA A 112 29.04 -29.57 -1.36
CA ALA A 112 29.30 -28.80 -0.15
C ALA A 112 28.08 -28.87 0.76
N GLN A 113 28.29 -29.26 2.03
CA GLN A 113 27.22 -29.35 3.02
C GLN A 113 27.62 -28.61 4.28
N THR A 114 26.79 -27.64 4.66
CA THR A 114 26.93 -26.99 5.96
C THR A 114 26.49 -27.94 7.07
N ILE A 115 27.40 -28.30 8.00
CA ILE A 115 27.07 -29.12 9.18
C ILE A 115 26.74 -28.21 10.37
N TYR A 116 27.56 -27.19 10.56
CA TYR A 116 27.41 -26.26 11.67
C TYR A 116 27.82 -24.85 11.24
N LYS A 117 26.85 -23.92 11.27
CA LYS A 117 27.03 -22.47 11.01
C LYS A 117 25.97 -21.72 11.81
N PRO A 118 26.31 -21.28 13.04
CA PRO A 118 25.33 -20.73 13.98
C PRO A 118 24.52 -19.54 13.43
N GLY A 119 25.10 -18.74 12.53
CA GLY A 119 24.44 -17.61 11.90
C GLY A 119 23.14 -17.96 11.16
N ILE A 120 23.06 -19.14 10.52
CA ILE A 120 21.89 -19.55 9.73
C ILE A 120 20.60 -19.55 10.55
N THR A 121 20.66 -20.02 11.80
CA THR A 121 19.46 -20.04 12.67
C THR A 121 18.96 -18.65 13.01
N VAL A 122 19.85 -17.66 13.07
CA VAL A 122 19.51 -16.27 13.30
C VAL A 122 19.00 -15.61 12.01
N ASP A 123 19.59 -15.94 10.86
CA ASP A 123 19.13 -15.47 9.56
C ASP A 123 17.67 -15.88 9.29
N VAL A 124 17.28 -17.11 9.66
CA VAL A 124 15.88 -17.56 9.62
C VAL A 124 14.98 -16.72 10.56
N LYS A 125 15.46 -16.40 11.78
CA LYS A 125 14.68 -15.55 12.71
C LYS A 125 14.53 -14.13 12.19
N ILE A 126 15.58 -13.57 11.58
CA ILE A 126 15.54 -12.25 10.94
C ILE A 126 14.54 -12.26 9.79
N ALA A 127 14.56 -13.28 8.94
CA ALA A 127 13.62 -13.41 7.82
C ALA A 127 12.16 -13.51 8.30
N LYS A 128 11.88 -14.28 9.37
CA LYS A 128 10.55 -14.36 9.99
C LYS A 128 10.11 -13.03 10.59
N ASN A 129 11.00 -12.35 11.32
CA ASN A 129 10.70 -11.03 11.87
C ASN A 129 10.45 -9.97 10.77
N ASN A 130 11.14 -10.06 9.64
CA ASN A 130 10.90 -9.20 8.48
C ASN A 130 9.53 -9.47 7.84
N LEU A 131 9.09 -10.73 7.77
CA LEU A 131 7.73 -11.07 7.32
C LEU A 131 6.67 -10.45 8.23
N GLU A 132 6.83 -10.55 9.56
CA GLU A 132 5.91 -9.92 10.52
C GLU A 132 5.89 -8.39 10.35
N LEU A 133 7.07 -7.77 10.14
CA LEU A 133 7.17 -6.34 9.88
C LEU A 133 6.44 -5.95 8.59
N GLU A 134 6.56 -6.74 7.52
CA GLU A 134 5.88 -6.48 6.27
C GLU A 134 4.35 -6.68 6.39
N GLN A 135 3.88 -7.64 7.20
CA GLN A 135 2.47 -7.79 7.52
C GLN A 135 1.90 -6.54 8.21
N GLU A 136 2.61 -5.96 9.18
CA GLU A 136 2.16 -4.73 9.85
C GLU A 136 2.20 -3.51 8.91
N LYS A 137 3.15 -3.44 7.97
CA LYS A 137 3.15 -2.40 6.92
C LYS A 137 1.95 -2.55 5.97
N ASN A 138 1.62 -3.77 5.58
CA ASN A 138 0.45 -4.04 4.74
C ASN A 138 -0.84 -3.62 5.42
N LYS A 139 -1.01 -3.93 6.72
CA LYS A 139 -2.16 -3.46 7.50
C LYS A 139 -2.24 -1.93 7.53
N GLN A 140 -1.10 -1.24 7.70
CA GLN A 140 -1.05 0.22 7.66
C GLN A 140 -1.46 0.77 6.29
N ALA A 141 -0.99 0.14 5.20
CA ALA A 141 -1.37 0.52 3.84
C ALA A 141 -2.88 0.29 3.58
N GLU A 142 -3.43 -0.85 4.02
CA GLU A 142 -4.87 -1.13 3.94
C GLU A 142 -5.69 -0.10 4.71
N ASN A 143 -5.29 0.26 5.93
CA ASN A 143 -5.98 1.28 6.74
C ASN A 143 -5.96 2.66 6.05
N THR A 144 -4.83 3.02 5.42
CA THR A 144 -4.74 4.26 4.63
C THR A 144 -5.68 4.24 3.42
N ILE A 145 -5.86 3.09 2.78
CA ILE A 145 -6.76 2.93 1.63
C ILE A 145 -8.22 2.99 2.09
N LYS A 146 -8.58 2.31 3.19
CA LYS A 146 -9.91 2.39 3.80
C LYS A 146 -10.29 3.84 4.11
N GLU A 147 -9.37 4.60 4.72
CA GLU A 147 -9.56 6.03 5.00
C GLU A 147 -9.85 6.83 3.72
N LYS A 148 -9.04 6.65 2.67
CA LYS A 148 -9.23 7.36 1.39
C LYS A 148 -10.58 7.04 0.74
N ILE A 149 -11.01 5.78 0.78
CA ILE A 149 -12.30 5.36 0.24
C ILE A 149 -13.43 5.96 1.07
N ALA A 150 -13.34 5.91 2.41
CA ALA A 150 -14.34 6.49 3.28
C ALA A 150 -14.50 8.00 3.07
N LEU A 151 -13.40 8.74 2.96
CA LEU A 151 -13.42 10.17 2.67
C LEU A 151 -14.02 10.47 1.28
N ALA A 152 -13.69 9.68 0.26
CA ALA A 152 -14.27 9.84 -1.07
C ALA A 152 -15.78 9.54 -1.05
N TYR A 153 -16.21 8.49 -0.35
CA TYR A 153 -17.60 8.12 -0.19
C TYR A 153 -18.41 9.22 0.51
N LEU A 154 -17.93 9.75 1.64
CA LEU A 154 -18.55 10.85 2.35
C LEU A 154 -18.63 12.13 1.51
N ASN A 155 -17.60 12.40 0.71
CA ASN A 155 -17.62 13.55 -0.19
C ASN A 155 -18.70 13.43 -1.25
N VAL A 156 -18.97 12.21 -1.79
CA VAL A 156 -20.09 12.00 -2.73
C VAL A 156 -21.42 12.30 -2.05
N LEU A 157 -21.67 11.76 -0.86
CA LEU A 157 -22.90 12.03 -0.09
C LEU A 157 -23.09 13.52 0.19
N LEU A 158 -21.99 14.22 0.54
CA LEU A 158 -22.03 15.67 0.73
C LEU A 158 -22.42 16.40 -0.55
N LYS A 159 -21.80 16.04 -1.69
CA LYS A 159 -22.09 16.68 -2.99
C LYS A 159 -23.49 16.35 -3.51
N GLU A 160 -23.98 15.17 -3.25
CA GLU A 160 -25.37 14.79 -3.54
C GLU A 160 -26.36 15.71 -2.80
N LEU A 161 -26.16 15.89 -1.49
CA LEU A 161 -27.00 16.76 -0.68
C LEU A 161 -26.89 18.22 -1.10
N GLN A 162 -25.68 18.72 -1.41
CA GLN A 162 -25.48 20.07 -1.95
C GLN A 162 -26.20 20.26 -3.29
N THR A 163 -26.21 19.24 -4.15
CA THR A 163 -26.92 19.27 -5.43
C THR A 163 -28.44 19.33 -5.23
N LYS A 164 -28.95 18.57 -4.27
CA LYS A 164 -30.39 18.60 -3.91
C LYS A 164 -30.80 19.99 -3.44
N ILE A 165 -30.04 20.60 -2.53
CA ILE A 165 -30.30 21.92 -2.01
C ILE A 165 -30.27 22.98 -3.11
N ALA A 166 -29.23 22.97 -3.94
CA ALA A 166 -29.14 23.91 -5.06
C ALA A 166 -30.34 23.76 -6.02
N SER A 167 -30.82 22.54 -6.25
CA SER A 167 -32.02 22.28 -7.05
C SER A 167 -33.30 22.79 -6.38
N ASP A 168 -33.44 22.63 -5.08
CA ASP A 168 -34.57 23.13 -4.30
C ASP A 168 -34.56 24.66 -4.26
N ASP A 169 -33.37 25.28 -4.14
CA ASP A 169 -33.19 26.74 -4.27
C ASP A 169 -33.59 27.24 -5.66
N GLU A 170 -33.11 26.62 -6.71
CA GLU A 170 -33.48 26.96 -8.09
C GLU A 170 -35.02 26.94 -8.28
N GLN A 171 -35.67 25.91 -7.74
CA GLN A 171 -37.12 25.79 -7.80
C GLN A 171 -37.82 26.95 -7.06
N ARG A 172 -37.35 27.30 -5.85
CA ARG A 172 -37.91 28.42 -5.07
C ARG A 172 -37.72 29.76 -5.77
N TYR A 173 -36.54 30.06 -6.30
CA TYR A 173 -36.28 31.29 -7.02
C TYR A 173 -37.08 31.36 -8.32
N LYS A 174 -37.32 30.22 -8.98
CA LYS A 174 -38.24 30.17 -10.14
C LYS A 174 -39.66 30.56 -9.76
N GLU A 175 -40.21 29.99 -8.68
CA GLU A 175 -41.53 30.32 -8.18
C GLU A 175 -41.64 31.80 -7.84
N TYR A 176 -40.63 32.43 -7.25
CA TYR A 176 -40.61 33.86 -7.00
C TYR A 176 -40.55 34.69 -8.30
N ALA A 177 -39.79 34.30 -9.28
CA ALA A 177 -39.74 35.00 -10.58
C ALA A 177 -41.08 34.91 -11.32
N ASP A 178 -41.74 33.75 -11.30
CA ASP A 178 -43.05 33.52 -11.92
C ASP A 178 -44.16 34.38 -11.23
N VAL A 179 -44.15 34.45 -9.90
CA VAL A 179 -45.06 35.31 -9.11
C VAL A 179 -44.81 36.80 -9.41
N ALA A 180 -43.54 37.21 -9.47
CA ALA A 180 -43.14 38.58 -9.79
C ALA A 180 -43.58 38.98 -11.19
N GLU A 181 -43.44 38.09 -12.18
CA GLU A 181 -43.93 38.31 -13.55
C GLU A 181 -45.47 38.53 -13.59
N GLY A 182 -46.21 37.68 -12.85
CA GLY A 182 -47.65 37.82 -12.74
C GLY A 182 -48.07 39.16 -12.12
N LYS A 183 -47.41 39.57 -11.02
CA LYS A 183 -47.66 40.87 -10.36
C LYS A 183 -47.28 42.06 -11.23
N LEU A 184 -46.22 41.99 -12.04
CA LEU A 184 -45.86 43.03 -13.00
C LEU A 184 -46.94 43.19 -14.09
N LYS A 185 -47.42 42.08 -14.66
CA LYS A 185 -48.51 42.10 -15.65
C LYS A 185 -49.84 42.74 -15.15
N LEU A 186 -50.07 42.60 -13.84
CA LEU A 186 -51.20 43.19 -13.13
C LEU A 186 -50.96 44.66 -12.69
N GLY A 187 -49.76 45.19 -12.95
CA GLY A 187 -49.39 46.57 -12.54
C GLY A 187 -49.15 46.73 -11.00
N THR A 188 -49.05 45.64 -10.25
CA THR A 188 -48.87 45.64 -8.78
C THR A 188 -47.44 45.51 -8.31
N LEU A 189 -46.46 45.34 -9.25
CA LEU A 189 -45.03 45.29 -8.99
C LEU A 189 -44.27 46.18 -9.96
N ILE A 190 -43.19 46.81 -9.52
CA ILE A 190 -42.31 47.59 -10.39
C ILE A 190 -41.37 46.68 -11.16
N GLU A 191 -41.01 47.09 -12.39
CA GLU A 191 -40.18 46.30 -13.31
C GLU A 191 -38.83 45.88 -12.69
N ASN A 192 -38.22 46.77 -11.91
CA ASN A 192 -36.93 46.52 -11.27
C ASN A 192 -36.96 45.32 -10.28
N ASP A 193 -38.05 45.14 -9.56
CA ASP A 193 -38.23 44.02 -8.65
C ASP A 193 -38.40 42.69 -9.38
N TYR A 194 -39.12 42.71 -10.52
CA TYR A 194 -39.17 41.54 -11.41
C TYR A 194 -37.82 41.18 -12.00
N LEU A 195 -37.07 42.18 -12.50
CA LEU A 195 -35.72 41.94 -13.05
C LEU A 195 -34.78 41.35 -12.00
N LYS A 196 -34.89 41.77 -10.74
CA LYS A 196 -34.14 41.24 -9.63
C LYS A 196 -34.51 39.77 -9.35
N ALA A 197 -35.78 39.43 -9.25
CA ALA A 197 -36.23 38.06 -9.06
C ALA A 197 -35.79 37.14 -10.21
N LYS A 198 -35.82 37.61 -11.44
CA LYS A 198 -35.32 36.89 -12.61
C LYS A 198 -33.82 36.69 -12.57
N LEU A 199 -33.01 37.68 -12.15
CA LEU A 199 -31.57 37.56 -11.98
C LEU A 199 -31.23 36.53 -10.90
N ASP A 200 -31.93 36.54 -9.75
CA ASP A 200 -31.75 35.59 -8.65
C ASP A 200 -32.03 34.16 -9.14
N TYR A 201 -33.07 33.94 -9.95
CA TYR A 201 -33.35 32.64 -10.57
C TYR A 201 -32.24 32.17 -11.54
N GLU A 202 -31.75 33.05 -12.44
CA GLU A 202 -30.67 32.67 -13.38
C GLU A 202 -29.36 32.35 -12.60
N ASN A 203 -29.06 33.06 -11.50
CA ASN A 203 -27.93 32.74 -10.63
C ASN A 203 -28.09 31.37 -9.93
N ALA A 204 -29.27 31.06 -9.41
CA ALA A 204 -29.56 29.76 -8.78
C ALA A 204 -29.38 28.60 -9.76
N LYS A 205 -29.82 28.80 -11.03
CA LYS A 205 -29.62 27.80 -12.10
C LYS A 205 -28.13 27.52 -12.37
N VAL A 206 -27.28 28.55 -12.36
CA VAL A 206 -25.83 28.39 -12.50
C VAL A 206 -25.27 27.61 -11.32
N GLU A 207 -25.70 27.89 -10.08
CA GLU A 207 -25.22 27.18 -8.89
C GLU A 207 -25.69 25.71 -8.91
N THR A 208 -26.91 25.41 -9.36
CA THR A 208 -27.37 24.02 -9.56
C THR A 208 -26.50 23.26 -10.56
N GLN A 209 -26.14 23.92 -11.68
CA GLN A 209 -25.28 23.30 -12.68
C GLN A 209 -23.87 23.01 -12.12
N LYS A 210 -23.28 23.93 -11.34
CA LYS A 210 -21.99 23.71 -10.65
C LYS A 210 -22.07 22.59 -9.63
N ALA A 211 -23.16 22.53 -8.84
CA ALA A 211 -23.37 21.48 -7.86
C ALA A 211 -23.41 20.09 -8.53
N LYS A 212 -24.13 19.94 -9.64
CA LYS A 212 -24.19 18.71 -10.44
C LYS A 212 -22.81 18.28 -10.94
N GLN A 213 -22.04 19.22 -11.50
CA GLN A 213 -20.67 18.94 -11.97
C GLN A 213 -19.75 18.49 -10.82
N ASN A 214 -19.86 19.14 -9.65
CA ASN A 214 -19.08 18.75 -8.46
C ASN A 214 -19.47 17.36 -7.94
N TYR A 215 -20.76 16.99 -8.03
CA TYR A 215 -21.23 15.64 -7.70
C TYR A 215 -20.65 14.59 -8.65
N GLU A 216 -20.67 14.84 -9.95
CA GLU A 216 -20.08 13.95 -10.96
C GLU A 216 -18.57 13.73 -10.70
N LEU A 217 -17.83 14.82 -10.43
CA LEU A 217 -16.40 14.75 -10.11
C LEU A 217 -16.14 13.96 -8.81
N ALA A 218 -16.97 14.14 -7.79
CA ALA A 218 -16.84 13.37 -6.56
C ALA A 218 -17.12 11.87 -6.78
N MET A 219 -18.12 11.55 -7.60
CA MET A 219 -18.46 10.18 -7.99
C MET A 219 -17.31 9.53 -8.77
N ASP A 220 -16.70 10.25 -9.70
CA ASP A 220 -15.56 9.74 -10.47
C ASP A 220 -14.33 9.54 -9.57
N ASN A 221 -14.11 10.41 -8.59
CA ASN A 221 -13.07 10.20 -7.59
C ASN A 221 -13.34 8.93 -6.75
N LEU A 222 -14.58 8.68 -6.33
CA LEU A 222 -14.91 7.44 -5.61
C LEU A 222 -14.66 6.20 -6.49
N LYS A 223 -15.10 6.22 -7.75
CA LYS A 223 -14.82 5.13 -8.70
C LYS A 223 -13.32 4.88 -8.84
N TYR A 224 -12.52 5.94 -8.92
CA TYR A 224 -11.06 5.84 -8.95
C TYR A 224 -10.50 5.21 -7.66
N GLN A 225 -11.00 5.62 -6.48
CA GLN A 225 -10.51 5.07 -5.20
C GLN A 225 -10.85 3.58 -5.04
N ILE A 226 -11.99 3.11 -5.52
CA ILE A 226 -12.39 1.70 -5.47
C ILE A 226 -11.92 0.88 -6.70
N ASN A 227 -11.23 1.54 -7.64
CA ASN A 227 -10.70 0.96 -8.88
C ASN A 227 -11.78 0.21 -9.70
N VAL A 228 -12.89 0.91 -10.00
CA VAL A 228 -13.91 0.46 -10.94
C VAL A 228 -13.92 1.32 -12.19
N SER A 229 -14.45 0.78 -13.29
CA SER A 229 -14.54 1.51 -14.57
C SER A 229 -15.38 2.78 -14.45
N GLY A 230 -14.93 3.87 -15.08
CA GLY A 230 -15.68 5.13 -15.13
C GLY A 230 -17.11 4.99 -15.71
N GLY A 231 -17.35 4.03 -16.60
CA GLY A 231 -18.66 3.75 -17.18
C GLY A 231 -19.62 3.00 -16.25
N THR A 232 -19.18 2.49 -15.11
CA THR A 232 -20.04 1.81 -14.13
C THR A 232 -21.01 2.82 -13.50
N LYS A 233 -22.29 2.50 -13.50
CA LYS A 233 -23.29 3.30 -12.78
C LYS A 233 -23.26 2.91 -11.31
N LEU A 234 -22.87 3.86 -10.47
CA LEU A 234 -22.74 3.69 -9.05
C LEU A 234 -23.87 4.42 -8.31
N THR A 235 -24.51 3.75 -7.35
CA THR A 235 -25.51 4.32 -6.46
C THR A 235 -25.10 4.08 -5.01
N LEU A 236 -25.15 5.10 -4.17
CA LEU A 236 -24.85 4.96 -2.75
C LEU A 236 -26.13 4.64 -1.98
N THR A 237 -26.04 3.67 -1.06
CA THR A 237 -27.21 3.23 -0.27
C THR A 237 -27.32 3.94 1.08
N ASP A 238 -26.21 4.51 1.57
CA ASP A 238 -26.19 5.28 2.82
C ASP A 238 -26.57 6.74 2.55
N ASN A 239 -27.04 7.40 3.59
CA ASN A 239 -27.21 8.86 3.66
C ASN A 239 -26.42 9.42 4.83
N LEU A 240 -26.21 10.74 4.89
CA LEU A 240 -25.45 11.40 5.95
C LEU A 240 -26.07 11.23 7.36
N GLU A 241 -27.34 10.84 7.47
CA GLU A 241 -28.06 10.56 8.71
C GLU A 241 -28.11 9.06 9.05
N SER A 242 -27.44 8.21 8.26
CA SER A 242 -27.42 6.76 8.43
C SER A 242 -26.86 6.35 9.80
N PRO A 243 -27.42 5.31 10.45
CA PRO A 243 -26.85 4.74 11.68
C PRO A 243 -25.41 4.25 11.54
N ALA A 244 -24.95 3.97 10.34
CA ALA A 244 -23.56 3.60 10.06
C ALA A 244 -22.56 4.68 10.49
N PHE A 245 -23.03 5.94 10.57
CA PHE A 245 -22.23 7.10 10.98
C PHE A 245 -22.59 7.61 12.38
N SER A 246 -23.37 6.86 13.16
CA SER A 246 -23.83 7.35 14.46
C SER A 246 -22.70 7.32 15.51
N ALA A 247 -22.77 8.28 16.45
CA ALA A 247 -21.78 8.49 17.50
C ALA A 247 -21.63 7.32 18.51
N SER A 248 -22.50 6.31 18.47
CA SER A 248 -22.49 5.19 19.42
C SER A 248 -21.28 4.27 19.30
N SER A 249 -20.54 4.31 18.18
CA SER A 249 -19.28 3.57 18.00
C SER A 249 -18.06 4.26 18.67
N LEU A 250 -18.25 5.42 19.30
CA LEU A 250 -17.18 6.32 19.74
C LEU A 250 -16.75 6.11 21.21
N ALA A 251 -17.33 5.15 21.93
CA ALA A 251 -17.04 4.89 23.34
C ALA A 251 -15.76 4.10 23.63
N ILE A 252 -14.97 3.76 22.60
CA ILE A 252 -13.75 2.96 22.74
C ILE A 252 -12.60 3.88 23.14
N LYS A 253 -12.04 3.71 24.34
CA LYS A 253 -10.75 4.33 24.70
C LYS A 253 -9.65 3.75 23.83
N GLY A 254 -9.01 4.59 23.04
CA GLY A 254 -7.87 4.19 22.21
C GLY A 254 -6.64 3.88 23.06
N ASP A 255 -5.92 2.82 22.66
CA ASP A 255 -4.61 2.50 23.21
C ASP A 255 -3.55 2.64 22.07
N ALA A 256 -2.57 3.48 22.31
CA ALA A 256 -1.48 3.71 21.35
C ALA A 256 -0.72 2.43 20.97
N THR A 257 -0.69 1.44 21.88
CA THR A 257 0.04 0.17 21.67
C THR A 257 -0.56 -0.69 20.55
N ASN A 258 -1.82 -0.51 20.21
CA ASN A 258 -2.50 -1.26 19.15
C ASN A 258 -2.18 -0.75 17.73
N ARG A 259 -1.58 0.43 17.62
CA ARG A 259 -1.25 1.04 16.33
C ARG A 259 -0.17 0.25 15.58
N THR A 260 -0.37 0.06 14.29
CA THR A 260 0.57 -0.65 13.40
C THR A 260 1.95 -0.02 13.40
N GLU A 261 2.05 1.31 13.51
CA GLU A 261 3.32 2.04 13.56
C GLU A 261 4.16 1.69 14.81
N ILE A 262 3.51 1.48 15.96
CA ILE A 262 4.18 1.05 17.18
C ILE A 262 4.66 -0.40 17.03
N LYS A 263 3.82 -1.29 16.48
CA LYS A 263 4.19 -2.68 16.24
C LYS A 263 5.36 -2.79 15.28
N GLN A 264 5.40 -1.99 14.22
CA GLN A 264 6.53 -1.92 13.29
C GLN A 264 7.83 -1.51 13.99
N LEU A 265 7.82 -0.50 14.86
CA LEU A 265 8.99 -0.08 15.61
C LEU A 265 9.47 -1.15 16.61
N VAL A 266 8.55 -1.87 17.26
CA VAL A 266 8.88 -3.01 18.13
C VAL A 266 9.55 -4.13 17.34
N LEU A 267 9.03 -4.48 16.16
CA LEU A 267 9.62 -5.49 15.28
C LEU A 267 10.99 -5.03 14.75
N GLN A 268 11.15 -3.73 14.45
CA GLN A 268 12.44 -3.16 14.08
C GLN A 268 13.46 -3.24 15.22
N GLN A 269 13.03 -2.98 16.45
CA GLN A 269 13.86 -3.16 17.64
C GLN A 269 14.29 -4.61 17.82
N GLN A 270 13.38 -5.55 17.62
CA GLN A 270 13.69 -6.98 17.62
C GLN A 270 14.71 -7.34 16.54
N ASN A 271 14.56 -6.76 15.34
CA ASN A 271 15.49 -6.97 14.22
C ASN A 271 16.91 -6.51 14.57
N ASN A 272 17.06 -5.32 15.18
CA ASN A 272 18.35 -4.82 15.64
C ASN A 272 19.03 -5.78 16.65
N ARG A 273 18.25 -6.37 17.56
CA ARG A 273 18.75 -7.37 18.53
C ARG A 273 19.17 -8.68 17.87
N LEU A 274 18.40 -9.13 16.87
CA LEU A 274 18.73 -10.32 16.09
C LEU A 274 20.01 -10.10 15.28
N GLU A 275 20.19 -8.93 14.68
CA GLU A 275 21.41 -8.57 13.96
C GLU A 275 22.65 -8.58 14.88
N ILE A 276 22.56 -8.03 16.09
CA ILE A 276 23.63 -8.15 17.09
C ILE A 276 23.95 -9.62 17.37
N THR A 277 22.93 -10.46 17.51
CA THR A 277 23.09 -11.90 17.75
C THR A 277 23.73 -12.59 16.55
N ARG A 278 23.34 -12.23 15.32
CA ARG A 278 23.93 -12.75 14.07
C ARG A 278 25.43 -12.47 14.01
N PHE A 279 25.86 -11.24 14.27
CA PHE A 279 27.28 -10.90 14.25
C PHE A 279 28.09 -11.58 15.37
N ARG A 280 27.46 -11.79 16.53
CA ARG A 280 28.12 -12.62 17.61
C ARG A 280 28.26 -14.07 17.20
N GLN A 281 27.25 -14.64 16.54
CA GLN A 281 27.30 -16.03 16.09
C GLN A 281 28.21 -16.23 14.88
N ASN A 282 28.34 -15.25 14.00
CA ASN A 282 29.29 -15.28 12.89
C ASN A 282 30.78 -15.24 13.36
N ALA A 283 31.04 -14.91 14.63
CA ALA A 283 32.34 -14.99 15.25
C ALA A 283 32.70 -16.42 15.68
N LEU A 284 31.74 -17.35 15.71
CA LEU A 284 31.95 -18.75 16.10
C LEU A 284 32.50 -19.58 14.93
N PRO A 285 33.20 -20.69 15.21
CA PRO A 285 33.63 -21.60 14.16
C PRO A 285 32.48 -22.17 13.37
N SER A 286 32.72 -22.46 12.09
CA SER A 286 31.80 -23.21 11.22
C SER A 286 32.43 -24.53 10.79
N ILE A 287 31.58 -25.54 10.56
CA ILE A 287 31.96 -26.87 10.11
C ILE A 287 31.16 -27.20 8.87
N GLY A 288 31.83 -27.57 7.81
CA GLY A 288 31.24 -28.04 6.57
C GLY A 288 31.82 -29.40 6.15
N PHE A 289 31.03 -30.23 5.55
CA PHE A 289 31.44 -31.41 4.80
C PHE A 289 31.58 -31.04 3.33
N TYR A 290 32.57 -31.57 2.67
CA TYR A 290 32.74 -31.44 1.25
C TYR A 290 33.18 -32.77 0.62
N ALA A 291 32.72 -33.00 -0.60
CA ALA A 291 33.13 -34.15 -1.40
C ALA A 291 33.28 -33.69 -2.87
N ASN A 292 34.23 -34.36 -3.54
CA ASN A 292 34.42 -34.14 -4.97
C ASN A 292 34.58 -35.50 -5.66
N TYR A 293 34.00 -35.62 -6.82
CA TYR A 293 34.29 -36.66 -7.80
C TYR A 293 34.56 -36.01 -9.15
N SER A 294 35.78 -36.21 -9.67
CA SER A 294 36.24 -35.61 -10.91
C SER A 294 36.88 -36.59 -11.84
N ARG A 295 36.85 -36.34 -13.13
CA ARG A 295 37.67 -37.01 -14.14
C ARG A 295 38.56 -35.97 -14.78
N GLN A 296 39.84 -36.28 -14.77
CA GLN A 296 40.85 -35.45 -15.39
C GLN A 296 41.35 -36.11 -16.67
N PHE A 297 41.35 -35.34 -17.75
CA PHE A 297 42.03 -35.67 -19.02
C PHE A 297 43.37 -34.95 -19.05
N THR A 298 44.43 -35.69 -19.33
CA THR A 298 45.79 -35.16 -19.36
C THR A 298 46.53 -35.66 -20.57
N TYR A 299 46.69 -34.76 -21.59
CA TYR A 299 47.40 -35.10 -22.84
C TYR A 299 48.00 -33.84 -23.46
N ASN A 300 48.70 -33.98 -24.59
CA ASN A 300 49.33 -32.85 -25.28
C ASN A 300 48.38 -32.09 -26.24
N ASN A 301 47.19 -32.63 -26.52
CA ASN A 301 46.12 -32.00 -27.28
C ASN A 301 44.76 -32.29 -26.61
N PHE A 302 43.64 -31.73 -27.15
CA PHE A 302 42.30 -31.92 -26.62
C PHE A 302 41.54 -33.09 -27.29
N ASP A 303 42.23 -34.17 -27.65
CA ASP A 303 41.57 -35.35 -28.21
C ASP A 303 40.95 -36.21 -27.07
N TYR A 304 39.76 -35.90 -26.69
CA TYR A 304 39.02 -36.57 -25.61
C TYR A 304 38.56 -37.99 -25.98
N SER A 305 38.71 -38.45 -27.20
CA SER A 305 38.40 -39.82 -27.63
C SER A 305 39.38 -40.85 -27.03
N LEU A 306 40.55 -40.41 -26.61
CA LEU A 306 41.61 -41.24 -26.05
C LEU A 306 41.30 -41.59 -24.57
N SER A 307 40.57 -42.66 -24.35
CA SER A 307 40.04 -43.06 -23.03
C SER A 307 41.16 -43.37 -22.00
N GLN A 308 42.35 -43.79 -22.44
CA GLN A 308 43.46 -44.08 -21.56
C GLN A 308 44.07 -42.86 -20.83
N TRP A 309 43.77 -41.64 -21.30
CA TRP A 309 44.25 -40.39 -20.68
C TRP A 309 43.26 -39.76 -19.73
N TRP A 310 42.12 -40.44 -19.48
CA TRP A 310 41.17 -40.08 -18.47
C TRP A 310 41.45 -40.79 -17.16
N SER A 311 41.74 -40.02 -16.11
CA SER A 311 41.93 -40.55 -14.72
C SER A 311 40.84 -40.03 -13.80
N PRO A 312 40.10 -40.89 -13.07
CA PRO A 312 39.21 -40.46 -12.06
C PRO A 312 39.99 -40.14 -10.77
N PHE A 313 39.51 -39.12 -10.04
CA PHE A 313 39.95 -38.88 -8.66
C PHE A 313 38.78 -38.38 -7.84
N SER A 314 38.80 -38.64 -6.56
CA SER A 314 37.79 -38.24 -5.60
C SER A 314 38.38 -37.98 -4.24
N TYR A 315 37.76 -37.10 -3.51
CA TYR A 315 38.08 -36.85 -2.13
C TYR A 315 36.85 -36.46 -1.34
N VAL A 316 36.88 -36.73 -0.02
CA VAL A 316 35.90 -36.32 0.96
C VAL A 316 36.62 -35.71 2.14
N GLY A 317 36.00 -34.72 2.80
CA GLY A 317 36.65 -34.08 3.93
C GLY A 317 35.71 -33.21 4.77
N LEU A 318 36.25 -32.80 5.90
CA LEU A 318 35.61 -31.80 6.77
C LEU A 318 36.42 -30.51 6.70
N ARG A 319 35.73 -29.40 6.59
CA ARG A 319 36.33 -28.07 6.59
C ARG A 319 35.94 -27.36 7.88
N PHE A 320 36.93 -26.97 8.64
CA PHE A 320 36.77 -26.14 9.84
C PHE A 320 37.23 -24.72 9.50
N THR A 321 36.36 -23.76 9.75
CA THR A 321 36.69 -22.35 9.51
C THR A 321 36.48 -21.56 10.78
N VAL A 322 37.55 -20.91 11.27
CA VAL A 322 37.53 -20.03 12.46
C VAL A 322 37.86 -18.59 11.99
N PRO A 323 36.94 -17.65 12.09
CA PRO A 323 37.22 -16.26 11.70
C PRO A 323 38.06 -15.56 12.78
N ILE A 324 39.35 -15.34 12.55
CA ILE A 324 40.27 -14.70 13.51
C ILE A 324 40.14 -13.17 13.43
N THR A 325 40.47 -12.58 12.27
CA THR A 325 40.45 -11.13 12.07
C THR A 325 39.08 -10.58 11.72
N GLY A 326 38.15 -11.41 11.22
CA GLY A 326 36.77 -11.05 10.96
C GLY A 326 36.00 -10.55 12.20
N ASN A 327 36.46 -10.97 13.39
CA ASN A 327 35.87 -10.57 14.67
C ASN A 327 36.01 -9.06 14.96
N PHE A 328 37.04 -8.39 14.46
CA PHE A 328 37.20 -6.93 14.61
C PHE A 328 36.06 -6.20 13.86
N LYS A 329 35.75 -6.62 12.62
CA LYS A 329 34.63 -6.06 11.86
C LYS A 329 33.29 -6.36 12.51
N ASN A 330 33.10 -7.55 13.06
CA ASN A 330 31.88 -7.93 13.78
C ASN A 330 31.66 -7.05 15.02
N TYR A 331 32.72 -6.62 15.71
CA TYR A 331 32.61 -5.69 16.83
C TYR A 331 32.04 -4.33 16.42
N ASP A 332 32.50 -3.77 15.31
CA ASP A 332 31.98 -2.50 14.79
C ASP A 332 30.51 -2.61 14.36
N TYR A 333 30.11 -3.69 13.68
CA TYR A 333 28.70 -3.95 13.37
C TYR A 333 27.85 -4.08 14.63
N ILE A 334 28.31 -4.81 15.65
CA ILE A 334 27.60 -4.92 16.92
C ILE A 334 27.42 -3.54 17.57
N ARG A 335 28.46 -2.68 17.53
CA ARG A 335 28.38 -1.31 18.05
C ARG A 335 27.38 -0.48 17.25
N GLU A 336 27.41 -0.56 15.93
CA GLU A 336 26.44 0.11 15.05
C GLU A 336 25.00 -0.29 15.39
N TYR A 337 24.70 -1.60 15.46
CA TYR A 337 23.35 -2.07 15.77
C TYR A 337 22.91 -1.75 17.21
N ARG A 338 23.81 -1.60 18.16
CA ARG A 338 23.48 -1.07 19.48
C ARG A 338 23.05 0.39 19.40
N VAL A 339 23.74 1.21 18.62
CA VAL A 339 23.34 2.60 18.40
C VAL A 339 22.00 2.69 17.67
N ARG A 340 21.80 1.87 16.63
CA ARG A 340 20.49 1.76 15.93
C ARG A 340 19.37 1.32 16.89
N SER A 341 19.65 0.43 17.82
CA SER A 341 18.71 0.00 18.86
C SER A 341 18.29 1.18 19.75
N LEU A 342 19.25 1.98 20.23
CA LEU A 342 18.97 3.19 21.02
C LEU A 342 18.17 4.23 20.21
N GLN A 343 18.50 4.41 18.95
CA GLN A 343 17.75 5.29 18.05
C GLN A 343 16.30 4.80 17.88
N THR A 344 16.10 3.49 17.72
CA THR A 344 14.75 2.89 17.60
C THR A 344 13.95 3.05 18.90
N ASP A 345 14.59 2.93 20.07
CA ASP A 345 13.96 3.17 21.37
C ASP A 345 13.46 4.62 21.49
N LEU A 346 14.28 5.59 21.10
CA LEU A 346 13.87 7.01 21.07
C LEU A 346 12.73 7.26 20.08
N ASN A 347 12.78 6.65 18.89
CA ASN A 347 11.71 6.74 17.91
C ASN A 347 10.40 6.13 18.42
N LEU A 348 10.49 5.04 19.19
CA LEU A 348 9.32 4.41 19.80
C LEU A 348 8.68 5.32 20.86
N LEU A 349 9.50 5.95 21.73
CA LEU A 349 9.01 6.90 22.72
C LEU A 349 8.36 8.11 22.04
N GLN A 350 9.03 8.70 21.05
CA GLN A 350 8.49 9.83 20.29
C GLN A 350 7.17 9.45 19.60
N LYS A 351 7.12 8.32 18.90
CA LYS A 351 5.92 7.89 18.18
C LYS A 351 4.76 7.59 19.12
N THR A 352 5.05 7.04 20.31
CA THR A 352 4.02 6.81 21.34
C THR A 352 3.44 8.13 21.85
N ALA A 353 4.29 9.14 22.08
CA ALA A 353 3.85 10.48 22.47
C ALA A 353 3.02 11.15 21.37
N ASP A 354 3.46 11.05 20.10
CA ASP A 354 2.75 11.59 18.94
C ASP A 354 1.35 10.97 18.80
N ILE A 355 1.23 9.64 18.92
CA ILE A 355 -0.05 8.93 18.82
C ILE A 355 -0.96 9.30 20.02
N THR A 356 -0.40 9.42 21.22
CA THR A 356 -1.18 9.84 22.39
C THR A 356 -1.75 11.24 22.19
N TYR A 357 -0.96 12.16 21.66
CA TYR A 357 -1.42 13.50 21.30
C TYR A 357 -2.46 13.47 20.18
N GLU A 358 -2.24 12.65 19.12
CA GLU A 358 -3.20 12.45 18.01
C GLU A 358 -4.57 11.99 18.52
N ILE A 359 -4.59 11.00 19.42
CA ILE A 359 -5.84 10.49 20.05
C ILE A 359 -6.54 11.61 20.85
N GLN A 360 -5.78 12.34 21.66
CA GLN A 360 -6.35 13.43 22.47
C GLN A 360 -6.91 14.53 21.56
N LYS A 361 -6.16 14.96 20.56
CA LYS A 361 -6.58 15.96 19.57
C LYS A 361 -7.85 15.52 18.84
N ALA A 362 -7.86 14.31 18.28
CA ALA A 362 -9.02 13.77 17.56
C ALA A 362 -10.26 13.64 18.45
N SER A 363 -10.10 13.30 19.73
CA SER A 363 -11.20 13.25 20.71
C SER A 363 -11.83 14.63 20.94
N VAL A 364 -10.99 15.67 21.08
CA VAL A 364 -11.48 17.06 21.26
C VAL A 364 -12.16 17.55 19.99
N GLU A 365 -11.56 17.31 18.82
CA GLU A 365 -12.13 17.68 17.52
C GLU A 365 -13.49 17.02 17.30
N LEU A 366 -13.64 15.75 17.64
CA LEU A 366 -14.90 15.02 17.54
C LEU A 366 -15.96 15.58 18.47
N SER A 367 -15.60 15.87 19.72
CA SER A 367 -16.53 16.49 20.70
C SER A 367 -17.03 17.84 20.19
N ASN A 368 -16.12 18.69 19.70
CA ASN A 368 -16.46 20.00 19.14
C ASN A 368 -17.34 19.89 17.89
N ALA A 369 -17.01 18.97 16.98
CA ALA A 369 -17.80 18.73 15.77
C ALA A 369 -19.22 18.23 16.10
N THR A 370 -19.36 17.36 17.12
CA THR A 370 -20.65 16.87 17.60
C THR A 370 -21.51 18.01 18.12
N GLN A 371 -20.94 18.86 18.96
CA GLN A 371 -21.66 20.02 19.50
C GLN A 371 -22.03 21.02 18.41
N ASN A 372 -21.12 21.30 17.50
CA ASN A 372 -21.36 22.21 16.38
C ASN A 372 -22.49 21.70 15.45
N MET A 373 -22.48 20.40 15.14
CA MET A 373 -23.54 19.77 14.35
C MET A 373 -24.91 19.92 15.03
N GLN A 374 -25.01 19.70 16.34
CA GLN A 374 -26.26 19.84 17.04
C GLN A 374 -26.75 21.31 17.09
N THR A 375 -25.83 22.25 17.26
CA THR A 375 -26.16 23.68 17.29
C THR A 375 -26.63 24.17 15.92
N THR A 376 -25.91 23.80 14.85
CA THR A 376 -26.27 24.19 13.49
C THR A 376 -27.56 23.53 13.02
N LYS A 377 -27.86 22.30 13.47
CA LYS A 377 -29.16 21.66 13.24
C LYS A 377 -30.31 22.48 13.83
N ASN A 378 -30.19 22.87 15.09
CA ASN A 378 -31.20 23.66 15.76
C ASN A 378 -31.40 25.02 15.05
N ASN A 379 -30.31 25.66 14.60
CA ASN A 379 -30.38 26.93 13.87
C ASN A 379 -31.06 26.76 12.50
N TYR A 380 -30.78 25.68 11.79
CA TYR A 380 -31.44 25.37 10.52
C TYR A 380 -32.94 25.15 10.70
N GLU A 381 -33.36 24.35 11.68
CA GLU A 381 -34.78 24.13 11.97
C GLU A 381 -35.51 25.44 12.35
N LEU A 382 -34.88 26.29 13.13
CA LEU A 382 -35.43 27.60 13.49
C LEU A 382 -35.55 28.50 12.24
N SER A 383 -34.53 28.57 11.39
CA SER A 383 -34.54 29.36 10.16
C SER A 383 -35.65 28.90 9.20
N LYS A 384 -35.89 27.59 9.15
CA LYS A 384 -36.97 26.99 8.35
C LYS A 384 -38.34 27.45 8.80
N VAL A 385 -38.61 27.46 10.11
CA VAL A 385 -39.88 27.96 10.68
C VAL A 385 -40.07 29.44 10.36
N ILE A 386 -39.03 30.26 10.52
CA ILE A 386 -39.07 31.69 10.21
C ILE A 386 -39.38 31.90 8.73
N TYR A 387 -38.72 31.18 7.84
CA TYR A 387 -38.93 31.26 6.40
C TYR A 387 -40.37 30.90 6.01
N GLU A 388 -40.90 29.79 6.51
CA GLU A 388 -42.28 29.38 6.20
C GLU A 388 -43.33 30.44 6.66
N ASN A 389 -43.12 31.01 7.83
CA ASN A 389 -43.98 32.09 8.32
C ASN A 389 -43.94 33.34 7.44
N GLN A 390 -42.76 33.76 7.00
CA GLN A 390 -42.62 34.94 6.11
C GLN A 390 -43.10 34.66 4.69
N LYS A 391 -42.91 33.43 4.18
CA LYS A 391 -43.49 33.01 2.89
C LYS A 391 -45.02 33.11 2.89
N GLN A 392 -45.67 32.70 3.99
CA GLN A 392 -47.11 32.87 4.14
C GLN A 392 -47.53 34.33 4.14
N GLN A 393 -46.82 35.23 4.86
CA GLN A 393 -47.09 36.66 4.91
C GLN A 393 -46.93 37.32 3.54
N TYR A 394 -45.92 36.89 2.76
CA TYR A 394 -45.72 37.35 1.36
C TYR A 394 -46.89 36.93 0.45
N ASN A 395 -47.35 35.70 0.57
CA ASN A 395 -48.46 35.18 -0.19
C ASN A 395 -49.77 35.92 0.09
N LEU A 396 -49.96 36.32 1.38
CA LEU A 396 -51.09 37.15 1.80
C LEU A 396 -50.96 38.64 1.46
N GLY A 397 -49.81 39.04 0.86
CA GLY A 397 -49.57 40.43 0.45
C GLY A 397 -49.16 41.37 1.61
N SER A 398 -48.93 40.85 2.84
CA SER A 398 -48.55 41.63 4.03
C SER A 398 -47.03 41.83 4.16
N LEU A 399 -46.20 41.16 3.32
CA LEU A 399 -44.76 41.31 3.29
C LEU A 399 -44.25 41.58 1.85
N LEU A 400 -43.20 42.42 1.76
CA LEU A 400 -42.53 42.67 0.46
C LEU A 400 -41.60 41.51 0.10
N TYR A 401 -41.34 41.35 -1.23
CA TYR A 401 -40.40 40.35 -1.75
C TYR A 401 -39.01 40.42 -1.10
N SER A 402 -38.50 41.64 -0.86
CA SER A 402 -37.20 41.85 -0.18
C SER A 402 -37.12 41.19 1.17
N GLY A 403 -38.22 41.20 1.96
CA GLY A 403 -38.25 40.55 3.28
C GLY A 403 -38.18 39.01 3.20
N VAL A 404 -38.88 38.42 2.20
CA VAL A 404 -38.78 36.97 1.97
C VAL A 404 -37.40 36.61 1.47
N LEU A 405 -36.80 37.39 0.57
CA LEU A 405 -35.46 37.15 0.04
C LEU A 405 -34.38 37.16 1.13
N ASP A 406 -34.46 38.06 2.10
CA ASP A 406 -33.52 38.11 3.23
C ASP A 406 -33.63 36.85 4.12
N THR A 407 -34.86 36.37 4.31
CA THR A 407 -35.08 35.11 5.10
C THR A 407 -34.68 33.89 4.31
N GLU A 408 -34.91 33.86 3.00
CA GLU A 408 -34.41 32.81 2.12
C GLU A 408 -32.89 32.68 2.17
N LYS A 409 -32.16 33.81 2.08
CA LYS A 409 -30.70 33.81 2.24
C LYS A 409 -30.24 33.29 3.61
N SER A 410 -30.99 33.65 4.69
CA SER A 410 -30.71 33.20 6.04
C SER A 410 -30.94 31.70 6.19
N LEU A 411 -32.01 31.17 5.60
CA LEU A 411 -32.33 29.75 5.55
C LEU A 411 -31.23 28.99 4.81
N ASN A 412 -30.87 29.41 3.62
CA ASN A 412 -29.84 28.80 2.77
C ASN A 412 -28.48 28.76 3.51
N LEU A 413 -28.08 29.88 4.14
CA LEU A 413 -26.86 29.93 4.93
C LEU A 413 -26.88 28.94 6.13
N SER A 414 -28.02 28.85 6.83
CA SER A 414 -28.19 27.94 7.97
C SER A 414 -28.15 26.48 7.53
N GLU A 415 -28.75 26.17 6.38
CA GLU A 415 -28.73 24.84 5.77
C GLU A 415 -27.31 24.42 5.37
N GLN A 416 -26.61 25.32 4.66
CA GLN A 416 -25.20 25.07 4.26
C GLN A 416 -24.29 24.88 5.49
N ASN A 417 -24.48 25.67 6.56
CA ASN A 417 -23.73 25.52 7.80
C ASN A 417 -24.01 24.18 8.48
N TYR A 418 -25.29 23.74 8.52
CA TYR A 418 -25.66 22.43 9.08
C TYR A 418 -25.01 21.28 8.30
N ILE A 419 -25.08 21.29 6.95
CA ILE A 419 -24.49 20.26 6.11
C ILE A 419 -22.99 20.20 6.29
N LYS A 420 -22.32 21.36 6.32
CA LYS A 420 -20.90 21.42 6.60
C LYS A 420 -20.58 20.83 7.98
N ALA A 421 -21.37 21.14 9.00
CA ALA A 421 -21.17 20.61 10.34
C ALA A 421 -21.37 19.09 10.42
N VAL A 422 -22.32 18.52 9.66
CA VAL A 422 -22.50 17.07 9.53
C VAL A 422 -21.27 16.44 8.88
N TYR A 423 -20.77 17.03 7.79
CA TYR A 423 -19.55 16.54 7.15
C TYR A 423 -18.34 16.63 8.08
N ASP A 424 -18.15 17.75 8.78
CA ASP A 424 -17.05 17.94 9.74
C ASP A 424 -17.13 16.92 10.90
N PHE A 425 -18.34 16.59 11.37
CA PHE A 425 -18.56 15.54 12.36
C PHE A 425 -18.15 14.16 11.84
N LEU A 426 -18.55 13.80 10.62
CA LEU A 426 -18.21 12.51 10.01
C LEU A 426 -16.71 12.40 9.76
N LEU A 427 -16.08 13.47 9.30
CA LEU A 427 -14.62 13.55 9.12
C LEU A 427 -13.88 13.37 10.46
N ALA A 428 -14.34 14.08 11.52
CA ALA A 428 -13.75 13.95 12.85
C ALA A 428 -13.95 12.55 13.43
N SER A 429 -15.08 11.89 13.13
CA SER A 429 -15.33 10.49 13.51
C SER A 429 -14.34 9.53 12.84
N ILE A 430 -14.10 9.66 11.53
CA ILE A 430 -13.11 8.86 10.80
C ILE A 430 -11.71 9.09 11.39
N ASN A 431 -11.33 10.36 11.62
CA ASN A 431 -10.02 10.71 12.20
C ASN A 431 -9.85 10.12 13.60
N TYR A 432 -10.89 10.11 14.42
CA TYR A 432 -10.84 9.50 15.73
C TYR A 432 -10.69 7.97 15.66
N GLN A 433 -11.44 7.29 14.79
CA GLN A 433 -11.30 5.84 14.58
C GLN A 433 -9.89 5.47 14.12
N LYS A 434 -9.32 6.26 13.21
CA LYS A 434 -7.92 6.13 12.77
C LYS A 434 -6.94 6.34 13.93
N ALA A 435 -7.13 7.39 14.73
CA ALA A 435 -6.24 7.72 15.84
C ALA A 435 -6.19 6.59 16.89
N ILE A 436 -7.32 5.94 17.18
CA ILE A 436 -7.37 4.79 18.10
C ILE A 436 -6.97 3.46 17.48
N GLY A 437 -6.64 3.42 16.18
CA GLY A 437 -6.21 2.20 15.49
C GLY A 437 -7.34 1.21 15.18
N ASN A 438 -8.57 1.68 15.08
CA ASN A 438 -9.77 0.86 14.88
C ASN A 438 -10.28 0.90 13.41
N TYR A 439 -9.33 0.96 12.47
CA TYR A 439 -9.62 1.04 11.03
C TYR A 439 -9.25 -0.24 10.30
#